data_2e6d617e506ee72b68a38063451e7ce5
#
_entry.id   2e6d617e506ee72b68a38063451e7ce5
#
_cell.length_a   1.000
_cell.length_b   1.000
_cell.length_c   1.000
_cell.angle_alpha   90.00
_cell.angle_beta   90.00
_cell.angle_gamma   90.00
#
_symmetry.space_group_name_H-M   'P 1'
#
loop_
_entity.id
_entity.type
_entity.pdbx_description
1 polymer ?
#
loop_
_entity_poly.entity_id
_entity_poly.type
_entity_poly.pdbx_seq_one_letter_code
_entity_poly.pdbx_strand_id
1 'polypeptide(L)'
;MTAFNSGPSIKLYRKISNWFNFDKNNVLQVYSGKIDIGQHISSTLALISSKITGINYDQVEIIKLNTDISPNEGKTASSLSVPDSGSAIKAASFTLRKSFLKYSLQTLKVDVDEIIFDNGIIKDINSNRSVSYWDFANTKEFNELIIPEEFDENEIKEFNYKNNQKIEIKTIHDIVSGKYSYVHDMKFPKMLHARIIRPPNYYSKFVEIINEIEDKLIELDIKLIVKGSFLAILSPDEFLVVKYLEIIKQNIVWEELRDLSYNNIYKSLKENDRDTLLVKSGGQAFYEAIPIIKDFKDKSCTTLTSEYKKGYLMHGPIGPSAACSIFSNNKFTIYSHSQALYDLKLSCSEYFGVDPENVTLKFIPGSGCYGHNGADDVAFEAGLLSKEFPDTHVLLKWTRQDEHCWEPYGSASLNKLTGVINDKGKIIYWSNEVFSDTYMTRPSNTELDNFISYNLVNNHFVKRKSTPKTNAHMGIHRNLDPLYDFGETRLIKNLVHDLPLRTSSLRT
;
A
#
# COMPACT_ATOMS: atom_id res chain seq x y z
N MET A 1 32.41 -12.81 -1.67
CA MET A 1 31.63 -11.60 -2.00
C MET A 1 30.15 -11.99 -1.91
N THR A 2 29.38 -11.39 -1.02
CA THR A 2 27.92 -11.51 -1.03
C THR A 2 27.42 -10.79 -2.27
N ALA A 3 26.70 -11.49 -3.15
CA ALA A 3 26.13 -10.87 -4.35
C ALA A 3 25.30 -9.63 -3.94
N PHE A 4 25.53 -8.51 -4.62
CA PHE A 4 24.77 -7.30 -4.39
C PHE A 4 23.28 -7.54 -4.67
N ASN A 5 22.42 -7.21 -3.72
CA ASN A 5 20.98 -7.26 -3.94
C ASN A 5 20.55 -5.99 -4.66
N SER A 6 20.33 -6.08 -5.97
CA SER A 6 19.90 -4.95 -6.81
C SER A 6 18.40 -4.64 -6.74
N GLY A 7 17.65 -5.38 -5.91
CA GLY A 7 16.18 -5.33 -5.89
C GLY A 7 15.54 -6.10 -7.06
N PRO A 8 14.33 -6.65 -6.86
CA PRO A 8 13.70 -7.51 -7.86
C PRO A 8 13.25 -6.75 -9.12
N SER A 9 12.92 -5.46 -9.00
CA SER A 9 12.36 -4.63 -10.07
C SER A 9 13.35 -4.30 -11.20
N ILE A 10 14.67 -4.31 -10.94
CA ILE A 10 15.70 -4.10 -11.97
C ILE A 10 15.61 -5.13 -13.10
N LYS A 11 15.17 -6.36 -12.80
CA LYS A 11 15.01 -7.41 -13.82
C LYS A 11 13.96 -7.05 -14.88
N LEU A 12 12.96 -6.25 -14.51
CA LEU A 12 11.88 -5.81 -15.41
C LEU A 12 12.17 -4.44 -16.01
N TYR A 13 12.76 -3.55 -15.24
CA TYR A 13 13.04 -2.14 -15.62
C TYR A 13 14.54 -1.93 -15.74
N ARG A 14 15.13 -2.45 -16.83
CA ARG A 14 16.59 -2.57 -16.98
C ARG A 14 17.28 -1.34 -17.56
N LYS A 15 16.56 -0.34 -18.03
CA LYS A 15 17.15 0.88 -18.63
C LYS A 15 17.32 1.97 -17.59
N ILE A 16 18.39 2.76 -17.68
CA ILE A 16 18.62 3.94 -16.84
C ILE A 16 17.40 4.87 -16.91
N SER A 17 16.86 5.10 -18.10
CA SER A 17 15.69 5.96 -18.33
C SER A 17 14.37 5.45 -17.72
N ASN A 18 14.30 4.21 -17.22
CA ASN A 18 13.16 3.75 -16.43
C ASN A 18 13.15 4.36 -15.01
N TRP A 19 14.31 4.85 -14.54
CA TRP A 19 14.50 5.29 -13.16
C TRP A 19 14.76 6.78 -13.05
N PHE A 20 15.28 7.42 -14.11
CA PHE A 20 15.74 8.80 -14.07
C PHE A 20 15.23 9.60 -15.26
N ASN A 21 14.97 10.87 -14.97
CA ASN A 21 14.79 11.93 -15.95
C ASN A 21 15.48 13.19 -15.46
N PHE A 22 15.97 14.02 -16.36
CA PHE A 22 16.59 15.30 -16.08
C PHE A 22 15.68 16.41 -16.61
N ASP A 23 15.17 17.25 -15.72
CA ASP A 23 14.29 18.34 -16.12
C ASP A 23 15.05 19.61 -16.54
N LYS A 24 14.31 20.59 -17.05
CA LYS A 24 14.87 21.87 -17.51
C LYS A 24 15.33 22.80 -16.37
N ASN A 25 14.96 22.49 -15.12
CA ASN A 25 15.28 23.29 -13.94
C ASN A 25 16.52 22.75 -13.21
N ASN A 26 17.31 21.90 -13.86
CA ASN A 26 18.45 21.23 -13.28
C ASN A 26 18.10 20.32 -12.09
N VAL A 27 16.94 19.66 -12.14
CA VAL A 27 16.49 18.66 -11.16
C VAL A 27 16.66 17.27 -11.73
N LEU A 28 17.27 16.37 -10.96
CA LEU A 28 17.23 14.93 -11.21
C LEU A 28 15.92 14.39 -10.69
N GLN A 29 15.05 14.00 -11.59
CA GLN A 29 13.80 13.29 -11.29
C GLN A 29 14.06 11.80 -11.19
N VAL A 30 13.65 11.20 -10.08
CA VAL A 30 13.82 9.77 -9.80
C VAL A 30 12.45 9.13 -9.71
N TYR A 31 12.23 8.07 -10.49
CA TYR A 31 11.00 7.30 -10.47
C TYR A 31 11.10 6.14 -9.47
N SER A 32 10.04 5.91 -8.72
CA SER A 32 9.90 4.78 -7.80
C SER A 32 8.47 4.27 -7.80
N GLY A 33 8.31 2.97 -7.61
CA GLY A 33 7.01 2.32 -7.38
C GLY A 33 6.60 2.30 -5.90
N LYS A 34 7.36 2.95 -5.01
CA LYS A 34 7.01 3.07 -3.59
C LYS A 34 6.43 4.45 -3.29
N ILE A 35 5.54 4.50 -2.30
CA ILE A 35 4.81 5.71 -1.91
C ILE A 35 5.14 6.13 -0.48
N ASP A 36 4.98 7.42 -0.19
CA ASP A 36 5.05 7.97 1.16
C ASP A 36 3.70 7.82 1.89
N ILE A 37 3.70 7.02 2.94
CA ILE A 37 2.55 6.79 3.82
C ILE A 37 2.83 7.28 5.26
N GLY A 38 3.76 8.23 5.39
CA GLY A 38 4.25 8.79 6.65
C GLY A 38 5.66 8.33 7.07
N GLN A 39 6.32 7.43 6.28
CA GLN A 39 7.67 6.92 6.55
C GLN A 39 8.76 7.68 5.79
N HIS A 40 8.41 8.68 4.98
CA HIS A 40 9.30 9.55 4.21
C HIS A 40 10.30 8.82 3.33
N ILE A 41 9.87 7.74 2.66
CA ILE A 41 10.72 6.94 1.79
C ILE A 41 11.31 7.76 0.62
N SER A 42 10.57 8.74 0.09
CA SER A 42 11.05 9.62 -0.98
C SER A 42 12.34 10.35 -0.58
N SER A 43 12.42 10.86 0.66
CA SER A 43 13.64 11.50 1.16
C SER A 43 14.82 10.54 1.22
N THR A 44 14.59 9.28 1.62
CA THR A 44 15.62 8.24 1.66
C THR A 44 16.09 7.86 0.26
N LEU A 45 15.18 7.69 -0.69
CA LEU A 45 15.53 7.36 -2.09
C LEU A 45 16.26 8.51 -2.77
N ALA A 46 15.85 9.76 -2.52
CA ALA A 46 16.57 10.94 -2.99
C ALA A 46 17.99 11.00 -2.43
N LEU A 47 18.19 10.67 -1.16
CA LEU A 47 19.51 10.62 -0.54
C LEU A 47 20.41 9.54 -1.17
N ILE A 48 19.86 8.34 -1.43
CA ILE A 48 20.60 7.27 -2.10
C ILE A 48 21.06 7.73 -3.49
N SER A 49 20.15 8.31 -4.29
CA SER A 49 20.49 8.83 -5.62
C SER A 49 21.53 9.95 -5.54
N SER A 50 21.34 10.94 -4.68
CA SER A 50 22.24 12.06 -4.48
C SER A 50 23.67 11.59 -4.14
N LYS A 51 23.81 10.70 -3.16
CA LYS A 51 25.12 10.19 -2.74
C LYS A 51 25.88 9.45 -3.83
N ILE A 52 25.19 8.75 -4.70
CA ILE A 52 25.82 7.96 -5.74
C ILE A 52 26.09 8.80 -6.99
N THR A 53 25.11 9.58 -7.44
CA THR A 53 25.25 10.41 -8.63
C THR A 53 26.13 11.62 -8.40
N GLY A 54 26.32 12.06 -7.15
CA GLY A 54 27.06 13.28 -6.81
C GLY A 54 26.28 14.57 -7.10
N ILE A 55 24.99 14.49 -7.38
CA ILE A 55 24.09 15.65 -7.50
C ILE A 55 23.62 16.05 -6.10
N ASN A 56 23.58 17.34 -5.82
CA ASN A 56 23.13 17.85 -4.53
C ASN A 56 21.73 17.34 -4.17
N TYR A 57 21.54 16.97 -2.90
CA TYR A 57 20.30 16.41 -2.41
C TYR A 57 19.06 17.27 -2.74
N ASP A 58 19.20 18.59 -2.69
CA ASP A 58 18.10 19.52 -2.98
C ASP A 58 17.67 19.51 -4.46
N GLN A 59 18.57 19.08 -5.35
CA GLN A 59 18.31 18.94 -6.80
C GLN A 59 17.83 17.54 -7.19
N VAL A 60 17.59 16.63 -6.24
CA VAL A 60 17.01 15.31 -6.50
C VAL A 60 15.55 15.29 -6.05
N GLU A 61 14.63 15.00 -6.94
CA GLU A 61 13.19 14.88 -6.66
C GLU A 61 12.71 13.45 -6.92
N ILE A 62 11.96 12.87 -5.97
CA ILE A 62 11.26 11.62 -6.22
C ILE A 62 9.88 11.94 -6.77
N ILE A 63 9.63 11.52 -7.99
CA ILE A 63 8.34 11.71 -8.65
C ILE A 63 7.29 10.85 -7.97
N LYS A 64 6.17 11.47 -7.59
CA LYS A 64 5.03 10.75 -7.01
C LYS A 64 4.59 9.65 -7.96
N LEU A 65 4.37 8.44 -7.41
CA LEU A 65 4.01 7.28 -8.21
C LEU A 65 2.83 7.58 -9.16
N ASN A 66 3.06 7.31 -10.42
CA ASN A 66 2.07 7.31 -11.49
C ASN A 66 2.26 6.00 -12.27
N THR A 67 1.22 5.19 -12.34
CA THR A 67 1.28 3.84 -12.94
C THR A 67 1.59 3.82 -14.43
N ASP A 68 1.61 4.97 -15.11
CA ASP A 68 1.97 5.06 -16.53
C ASP A 68 3.47 5.26 -16.74
N ILE A 69 4.19 5.78 -15.74
CA ILE A 69 5.63 6.15 -15.89
C ILE A 69 6.53 5.53 -14.83
N SER A 70 6.01 5.23 -13.63
CA SER A 70 6.83 4.67 -12.55
C SER A 70 7.05 3.16 -12.72
N PRO A 71 8.18 2.59 -12.28
CA PRO A 71 8.37 1.14 -12.28
C PRO A 71 7.37 0.47 -11.33
N ASN A 72 6.82 -0.68 -11.74
CA ASN A 72 6.00 -1.49 -10.83
C ASN A 72 6.90 -2.24 -9.86
N GLU A 73 6.98 -1.76 -8.64
CA GLU A 73 7.74 -2.36 -7.53
C GLU A 73 6.83 -3.05 -6.51
N GLY A 74 5.60 -3.36 -6.90
CA GLY A 74 4.59 -3.97 -6.02
C GLY A 74 4.10 -3.01 -4.93
N LYS A 75 3.61 -3.58 -3.84
CA LYS A 75 3.01 -2.83 -2.72
C LYS A 75 4.08 -2.15 -1.87
N THR A 76 3.73 -0.99 -1.31
CA THR A 76 4.52 -0.35 -0.25
C THR A 76 4.13 -1.00 1.08
N ALA A 77 4.77 -2.11 1.42
CA ALA A 77 4.42 -2.93 2.58
C ALA A 77 5.64 -3.72 3.10
N SER A 78 5.48 -4.40 4.22
CA SER A 78 6.44 -5.37 4.78
C SER A 78 7.85 -4.83 5.04
N SER A 79 8.02 -3.52 5.18
CA SER A 79 9.32 -2.83 5.35
C SER A 79 10.31 -3.08 4.20
N LEU A 80 9.82 -3.34 2.99
CA LEU A 80 10.64 -3.68 1.82
C LEU A 80 11.01 -2.46 0.96
N SER A 81 10.57 -1.25 1.28
CA SER A 81 10.83 -0.08 0.43
C SER A 81 12.32 0.21 0.23
N VAL A 82 13.14 0.13 1.28
CA VAL A 82 14.60 0.31 1.16
C VAL A 82 15.27 -0.95 0.59
N PRO A 83 14.99 -2.18 1.05
CA PRO A 83 15.58 -3.38 0.48
C PRO A 83 15.29 -3.58 -1.01
N ASP A 84 14.08 -3.24 -1.47
CA ASP A 84 13.70 -3.43 -2.88
C ASP A 84 14.02 -2.17 -3.71
N SER A 85 13.27 -1.08 -3.52
CA SER A 85 13.40 0.14 -4.32
C SER A 85 14.70 0.88 -4.05
N GLY A 86 15.13 0.96 -2.79
CA GLY A 86 16.43 1.56 -2.45
C GLY A 86 17.59 0.84 -3.12
N SER A 87 17.58 -0.50 -3.14
CA SER A 87 18.59 -1.30 -3.82
C SER A 87 18.53 -1.15 -5.35
N ALA A 88 17.32 -1.07 -5.93
CA ALA A 88 17.15 -0.85 -7.36
C ALA A 88 17.67 0.54 -7.79
N ILE A 89 17.28 1.59 -7.06
CA ILE A 89 17.75 2.96 -7.32
C ILE A 89 19.26 3.08 -7.09
N LYS A 90 19.81 2.37 -6.08
CA LYS A 90 21.27 2.32 -5.86
C LYS A 90 21.98 1.76 -7.09
N ALA A 91 21.55 0.62 -7.62
CA ALA A 91 22.11 0.00 -8.82
C ALA A 91 21.97 0.91 -10.06
N ALA A 92 20.78 1.46 -10.25
CA ALA A 92 20.52 2.38 -11.37
C ALA A 92 21.37 3.66 -11.31
N SER A 93 21.51 4.27 -10.11
CA SER A 93 22.35 5.45 -9.90
C SER A 93 23.82 5.18 -10.15
N PHE A 94 24.29 4.00 -9.78
CA PHE A 94 25.67 3.57 -10.05
C PHE A 94 25.93 3.45 -11.55
N THR A 95 25.04 2.75 -12.27
CA THR A 95 25.16 2.61 -13.73
C THR A 95 25.08 3.98 -14.42
N LEU A 96 24.15 4.84 -14.00
CA LEU A 96 24.05 6.21 -14.52
C LEU A 96 25.37 6.97 -14.36
N ARG A 97 25.99 6.92 -13.19
CA ARG A 97 27.27 7.60 -12.93
C ARG A 97 28.41 7.02 -13.78
N LYS A 98 28.51 5.69 -13.87
CA LYS A 98 29.55 5.01 -14.66
C LYS A 98 29.44 5.36 -16.16
N SER A 99 28.21 5.30 -16.69
CA SER A 99 27.95 5.65 -18.09
C SER A 99 28.21 7.13 -18.36
N PHE A 100 27.85 8.03 -17.44
CA PHE A 100 28.13 9.46 -17.56
C PHE A 100 29.62 9.76 -17.53
N LEU A 101 30.37 9.14 -16.61
CA LEU A 101 31.83 9.31 -16.55
C LEU A 101 32.48 8.88 -17.88
N LYS A 102 32.15 7.68 -18.37
CA LYS A 102 32.64 7.15 -19.64
C LYS A 102 32.35 8.12 -20.81
N TYR A 103 31.10 8.57 -20.91
CA TYR A 103 30.69 9.54 -21.93
C TYR A 103 31.46 10.87 -21.83
N SER A 104 31.67 11.37 -20.63
CA SER A 104 32.35 12.65 -20.39
C SER A 104 33.83 12.58 -20.77
N LEU A 105 34.55 11.51 -20.39
CA LEU A 105 35.93 11.31 -20.77
C LEU A 105 36.13 11.24 -22.30
N GLN A 106 35.22 10.54 -22.98
CA GLN A 106 35.23 10.45 -24.44
C GLN A 106 34.92 11.80 -25.11
N THR A 107 33.95 12.55 -24.58
CA THR A 107 33.54 13.85 -25.15
C THR A 107 34.59 14.92 -24.94
N LEU A 108 35.19 14.97 -23.76
CA LEU A 108 36.24 15.92 -23.41
C LEU A 108 37.61 15.49 -23.96
N LYS A 109 37.81 14.22 -24.31
CA LYS A 109 39.07 13.62 -24.73
C LYS A 109 40.17 13.83 -23.70
N VAL A 110 39.90 13.46 -22.46
CA VAL A 110 40.80 13.59 -21.30
C VAL A 110 40.81 12.27 -20.52
N ASP A 111 41.81 12.07 -19.69
CA ASP A 111 41.89 10.95 -18.75
C ASP A 111 41.23 11.30 -17.42
N VAL A 112 40.98 10.26 -16.59
CA VAL A 112 40.24 10.40 -15.32
C VAL A 112 40.96 11.35 -14.33
N ASP A 113 42.28 11.43 -14.38
CA ASP A 113 43.09 12.32 -13.53
C ASP A 113 43.04 13.80 -13.95
N GLU A 114 42.48 14.09 -15.12
CA GLU A 114 42.36 15.43 -15.69
C GLU A 114 40.97 16.04 -15.51
N ILE A 115 40.12 15.46 -14.67
CA ILE A 115 38.75 15.96 -14.47
C ILE A 115 38.46 16.33 -13.01
N ILE A 116 37.56 17.28 -12.85
CA ILE A 116 36.86 17.55 -11.58
C ILE A 116 35.37 17.26 -11.75
N PHE A 117 34.84 16.50 -10.82
CA PHE A 117 33.40 16.26 -10.72
C PHE A 117 32.79 17.19 -9.66
N ASP A 118 31.82 17.99 -10.06
CA ASP A 118 31.15 18.95 -9.20
C ASP A 118 29.63 19.00 -9.52
N ASN A 119 28.79 18.55 -8.59
CA ASN A 119 27.34 18.66 -8.66
C ASN A 119 26.71 18.27 -10.02
N GLY A 120 27.07 17.09 -10.51
CA GLY A 120 26.52 16.57 -11.77
C GLY A 120 27.19 17.12 -13.04
N ILE A 121 28.30 17.85 -12.91
CA ILE A 121 29.12 18.39 -14.02
C ILE A 121 30.51 17.82 -13.90
N ILE A 122 31.05 17.33 -15.02
CA ILE A 122 32.47 16.99 -15.18
C ILE A 122 33.17 18.10 -15.95
N LYS A 123 34.23 18.65 -15.36
CA LYS A 123 35.03 19.73 -15.92
C LYS A 123 36.44 19.24 -16.21
N ASP A 124 36.99 19.61 -17.35
CA ASP A 124 38.40 19.43 -17.69
C ASP A 124 39.25 20.46 -16.90
N ILE A 125 40.24 19.99 -16.12
CA ILE A 125 41.07 20.87 -15.29
C ILE A 125 42.02 21.74 -16.13
N ASN A 126 42.34 21.35 -17.36
CA ASN A 126 43.27 22.01 -18.26
C ASN A 126 42.57 22.98 -19.24
N SER A 127 41.25 23.04 -19.23
CA SER A 127 40.45 23.89 -20.11
C SER A 127 39.11 24.32 -19.48
N ASN A 128 38.35 25.15 -20.18
CA ASN A 128 37.01 25.56 -19.76
C ASN A 128 35.89 24.61 -20.25
N ARG A 129 36.23 23.44 -20.78
CA ARG A 129 35.26 22.49 -21.30
C ARG A 129 34.63 21.72 -20.15
N SER A 130 33.33 21.47 -20.26
CA SER A 130 32.57 20.66 -19.29
C SER A 130 31.45 19.90 -19.97
N VAL A 131 30.99 18.85 -19.31
CA VAL A 131 29.81 18.04 -19.68
C VAL A 131 28.96 17.82 -18.44
N SER A 132 27.64 17.93 -18.57
CA SER A 132 26.70 17.73 -17.50
C SER A 132 25.88 16.44 -17.68
N TYR A 133 25.24 15.97 -16.61
CA TYR A 133 24.24 14.90 -16.73
C TYR A 133 23.09 15.28 -17.64
N TRP A 134 22.71 16.55 -17.69
CA TRP A 134 21.65 17.07 -18.57
C TRP A 134 22.04 16.97 -20.05
N ASP A 135 23.32 17.16 -20.39
CA ASP A 135 23.81 16.91 -21.74
C ASP A 135 23.80 15.42 -22.06
N PHE A 136 24.25 14.59 -21.12
CA PHE A 136 24.25 13.12 -21.22
C PHE A 136 22.85 12.54 -21.41
N ALA A 137 21.83 13.08 -20.74
CA ALA A 137 20.45 12.61 -20.81
C ALA A 137 19.86 12.69 -22.24
N ASN A 138 20.42 13.53 -23.11
CA ASN A 138 19.98 13.65 -24.51
C ASN A 138 20.71 12.65 -25.46
N THR A 139 21.56 11.79 -24.92
CA THR A 139 22.34 10.81 -25.70
C THR A 139 21.67 9.44 -25.73
N LYS A 140 22.13 8.56 -26.63
CA LYS A 140 21.64 7.17 -26.70
C LYS A 140 22.12 6.35 -25.51
N GLU A 141 23.26 6.68 -24.96
CA GLU A 141 23.92 6.04 -23.82
C GLU A 141 23.07 6.16 -22.54
N PHE A 142 22.23 7.18 -22.44
CA PHE A 142 21.28 7.30 -21.33
C PHE A 142 20.24 6.14 -21.27
N ASN A 143 20.09 5.38 -22.36
CA ASN A 143 19.24 4.19 -22.40
C ASN A 143 20.01 2.87 -22.23
N GLU A 144 21.27 2.94 -21.76
CA GLU A 144 22.06 1.74 -21.45
C GLU A 144 21.35 0.84 -20.41
N LEU A 145 21.66 -0.45 -20.50
CA LEU A 145 21.11 -1.43 -19.56
C LEU A 145 21.85 -1.38 -18.24
N ILE A 146 21.11 -1.46 -17.17
CA ILE A 146 21.64 -1.64 -15.82
C ILE A 146 22.14 -3.06 -15.69
N ILE A 147 23.42 -3.24 -15.34
CA ILE A 147 24.07 -4.53 -15.13
C ILE A 147 24.47 -4.62 -13.65
N PRO A 148 23.62 -5.22 -12.79
CA PRO A 148 23.85 -5.23 -11.34
C PRO A 148 25.13 -5.96 -10.92
N GLU A 149 25.58 -6.92 -11.73
CA GLU A 149 26.79 -7.71 -11.49
C GLU A 149 28.09 -6.90 -11.63
N GLU A 150 28.04 -5.76 -12.33
CA GLU A 150 29.17 -4.84 -12.49
C GLU A 150 29.29 -3.83 -11.34
N PHE A 151 28.43 -3.93 -10.33
CA PHE A 151 28.42 -3.01 -9.21
C PHE A 151 29.50 -3.39 -8.18
N ASP A 152 30.49 -2.54 -7.98
CA ASP A 152 31.47 -2.64 -6.88
C ASP A 152 31.22 -1.53 -5.84
N GLU A 153 30.90 -1.93 -4.61
CA GLU A 153 30.71 -0.98 -3.50
C GLU A 153 31.98 -0.18 -3.16
N ASN A 154 33.17 -0.69 -3.47
CA ASN A 154 34.43 0.01 -3.23
C ASN A 154 34.58 1.20 -4.18
N GLU A 155 34.10 1.11 -5.42
CA GLU A 155 34.10 2.23 -6.35
C GLU A 155 33.30 3.44 -5.83
N ILE A 156 32.31 3.25 -4.96
CA ILE A 156 31.57 4.35 -4.31
C ILE A 156 32.41 5.03 -3.22
N LYS A 157 33.23 4.27 -2.50
CA LYS A 157 34.04 4.81 -1.40
C LYS A 157 35.13 5.78 -1.89
N GLU A 158 35.61 5.58 -3.12
CA GLU A 158 36.60 6.48 -3.75
C GLU A 158 35.99 7.84 -4.13
N PHE A 159 34.68 7.90 -4.33
CA PHE A 159 33.98 9.15 -4.56
C PHE A 159 33.60 9.80 -3.23
N ASN A 160 34.57 10.30 -2.48
CA ASN A 160 34.39 11.01 -1.22
C ASN A 160 33.39 12.16 -1.37
N TYR A 161 32.13 11.86 -1.02
CA TYR A 161 31.08 12.88 -0.90
C TYR A 161 31.32 13.66 0.39
N LYS A 162 32.09 14.74 0.28
CA LYS A 162 32.35 15.70 1.36
C LYS A 162 31.13 16.61 1.55
N ASN A 163 29.95 16.05 1.78
CA ASN A 163 28.80 16.88 2.10
C ASN A 163 28.47 16.75 3.59
N ASN A 164 28.88 17.73 4.37
CA ASN A 164 28.45 17.93 5.75
C ASN A 164 27.07 18.58 5.82
N GLN A 165 26.30 18.57 4.72
CA GLN A 165 24.99 19.17 4.66
C GLN A 165 24.03 18.38 5.58
N LYS A 166 23.33 19.10 6.45
CA LYS A 166 22.24 18.55 7.25
C LYS A 166 21.14 18.06 6.32
N ILE A 167 20.88 16.76 6.34
CA ILE A 167 19.85 16.16 5.52
C ILE A 167 18.52 16.27 6.25
N GLU A 168 17.57 16.94 5.63
CA GLU A 168 16.21 17.11 6.15
C GLU A 168 15.22 16.30 5.30
N ILE A 169 14.10 15.96 5.90
CA ILE A 169 12.96 15.36 5.17
C ILE A 169 12.44 16.40 4.18
N LYS A 170 12.45 16.09 2.88
CA LYS A 170 12.10 17.04 1.81
C LYS A 170 10.74 17.73 1.95
N THR A 171 9.78 17.03 2.53
CA THR A 171 8.40 17.51 2.67
C THR A 171 8.12 18.18 4.01
N ILE A 172 9.09 18.21 4.94
CA ILE A 172 8.80 18.61 6.34
C ILE A 172 8.34 20.07 6.45
N HIS A 173 8.97 20.98 5.72
CA HIS A 173 8.59 22.39 5.73
C HIS A 173 7.18 22.64 5.19
N ASP A 174 6.80 21.92 4.13
CA ASP A 174 5.45 22.02 3.55
C ASP A 174 4.40 21.43 4.50
N ILE A 175 4.71 20.32 5.17
CA ILE A 175 3.81 19.70 6.16
C ILE A 175 3.57 20.66 7.32
N VAL A 176 4.62 21.18 7.96
CA VAL A 176 4.48 22.03 9.15
C VAL A 176 3.92 23.41 8.85
N SER A 177 4.07 23.90 7.61
CA SER A 177 3.51 25.20 7.17
C SER A 177 2.11 25.08 6.56
N GLY A 178 1.55 23.87 6.44
CA GLY A 178 0.23 23.63 5.85
C GLY A 178 0.18 23.77 4.33
N LYS A 179 1.33 23.79 3.65
CA LYS A 179 1.43 23.83 2.18
C LYS A 179 1.35 22.44 1.54
N TYR A 180 1.60 21.38 2.32
CA TYR A 180 1.54 20.01 1.83
C TYR A 180 0.11 19.63 1.51
N SER A 181 -0.14 19.24 0.27
CA SER A 181 -1.47 18.92 -0.22
C SER A 181 -1.78 17.42 -0.05
N TYR A 182 -2.86 17.11 0.62
CA TYR A 182 -3.43 15.77 0.78
C TYR A 182 -4.58 15.55 -0.21
N VAL A 183 -5.04 14.32 -0.33
CA VAL A 183 -6.17 13.97 -1.20
C VAL A 183 -7.44 14.80 -0.89
N HIS A 184 -7.65 15.15 0.38
CA HIS A 184 -8.80 15.96 0.81
C HIS A 184 -8.75 17.43 0.33
N ASP A 185 -7.55 17.91 -0.03
CA ASP A 185 -7.31 19.29 -0.45
C ASP A 185 -7.38 19.46 -1.97
N MET A 186 -7.62 18.37 -2.71
CA MET A 186 -7.68 18.43 -4.18
C MET A 186 -8.83 19.31 -4.64
N LYS A 187 -8.53 20.17 -5.60
CA LYS A 187 -9.50 21.10 -6.21
C LYS A 187 -9.31 21.11 -7.73
N PHE A 188 -10.40 20.93 -8.43
CA PHE A 188 -10.47 21.03 -9.89
C PHE A 188 -11.65 21.94 -10.30
N PRO A 189 -11.57 22.62 -11.43
CA PRO A 189 -12.71 23.38 -11.93
C PRO A 189 -13.95 22.48 -12.10
N LYS A 190 -15.09 22.92 -11.62
CA LYS A 190 -16.40 22.25 -11.76
C LYS A 190 -16.44 20.81 -11.23
N MET A 191 -15.58 20.46 -10.26
CA MET A 191 -15.60 19.12 -9.68
C MET A 191 -16.87 18.87 -8.86
N LEU A 192 -17.23 17.61 -8.71
CA LEU A 192 -18.29 17.15 -7.82
C LEU A 192 -17.68 16.59 -6.53
N HIS A 193 -18.31 16.96 -5.41
CA HIS A 193 -18.07 16.36 -4.11
C HIS A 193 -19.04 15.22 -3.90
N ALA A 194 -18.56 14.09 -3.42
CA ALA A 194 -19.36 12.89 -3.23
C ALA A 194 -19.30 12.33 -1.80
N ARG A 195 -20.39 11.69 -1.37
CA ARG A 195 -20.49 10.86 -0.17
C ARG A 195 -21.27 9.61 -0.50
N ILE A 196 -20.87 8.50 0.13
CA ILE A 196 -21.58 7.23 0.00
C ILE A 196 -22.69 7.15 1.06
N ILE A 197 -23.82 6.61 0.67
CA ILE A 197 -24.88 6.25 1.59
C ILE A 197 -24.73 4.77 1.92
N ARG A 198 -24.21 4.49 3.08
CA ARG A 198 -23.92 3.11 3.53
C ARG A 198 -25.17 2.41 4.05
N PRO A 199 -25.35 1.12 3.72
CA PRO A 199 -26.37 0.29 4.34
C PRO A 199 -26.06 0.04 5.85
N PRO A 200 -27.00 -0.48 6.62
CA PRO A 200 -26.78 -0.81 8.05
C PRO A 200 -25.65 -1.81 8.29
N ASN A 201 -25.46 -2.79 7.38
CA ASN A 201 -24.38 -3.78 7.45
C ASN A 201 -24.01 -4.32 6.05
N TYR A 202 -22.99 -5.18 5.96
CA TYR A 202 -22.48 -5.77 4.71
C TYR A 202 -23.50 -6.65 3.96
N TYR A 203 -24.59 -7.06 4.61
CA TYR A 203 -25.63 -7.95 4.09
C TYR A 203 -26.99 -7.27 4.03
N SER A 204 -27.02 -5.96 3.87
CA SER A 204 -28.23 -5.19 3.72
C SER A 204 -28.46 -4.81 2.26
N LYS A 205 -29.61 -5.14 1.74
CA LYS A 205 -30.05 -4.87 0.37
C LYS A 205 -30.92 -3.61 0.33
N PHE A 206 -30.65 -2.74 -0.63
CA PHE A 206 -31.49 -1.59 -0.92
C PHE A 206 -32.88 -2.03 -1.40
N VAL A 207 -33.93 -1.43 -0.86
CA VAL A 207 -35.33 -1.67 -1.25
C VAL A 207 -35.88 -0.46 -1.99
N GLU A 208 -36.02 0.69 -1.32
CA GLU A 208 -36.61 1.89 -1.89
C GLU A 208 -36.21 3.16 -1.14
N ILE A 209 -36.53 4.28 -1.75
CA ILE A 209 -36.44 5.62 -1.15
C ILE A 209 -37.87 6.09 -0.86
N ILE A 210 -38.11 6.56 0.35
CA ILE A 210 -39.41 7.04 0.81
C ILE A 210 -39.45 8.58 0.91
N ASN A 211 -40.68 9.15 1.04
CA ASN A 211 -40.91 10.56 1.37
C ASN A 211 -40.51 11.59 0.30
N GLU A 212 -40.66 11.28 -0.99
CA GLU A 212 -40.51 12.24 -2.12
C GLU A 212 -39.27 13.15 -2.03
N ILE A 213 -38.17 12.61 -1.39
CA ILE A 213 -36.95 13.40 -1.17
C ILE A 213 -36.21 13.71 -2.48
N GLU A 214 -36.45 12.90 -3.52
CA GLU A 214 -35.76 13.01 -4.81
C GLU A 214 -36.02 14.35 -5.49
N ASP A 215 -37.25 14.87 -5.46
CA ASP A 215 -37.58 16.19 -6.03
C ASP A 215 -36.77 17.30 -5.36
N LYS A 216 -36.65 17.23 -4.04
CA LYS A 216 -35.86 18.21 -3.28
C LYS A 216 -34.37 18.15 -3.59
N LEU A 217 -33.84 16.96 -3.86
CA LEU A 217 -32.42 16.82 -4.26
C LEU A 217 -32.18 17.46 -5.63
N ILE A 218 -33.13 17.31 -6.57
CA ILE A 218 -33.06 17.91 -7.91
C ILE A 218 -33.07 19.44 -7.78
N GLU A 219 -33.95 20.03 -6.98
CA GLU A 219 -34.00 21.48 -6.74
C GLU A 219 -32.69 22.06 -6.21
N LEU A 220 -31.94 21.26 -5.42
CA LEU A 220 -30.69 21.64 -4.78
C LEU A 220 -29.45 21.31 -5.61
N ASP A 221 -29.60 20.82 -6.82
CA ASP A 221 -28.51 20.31 -7.68
C ASP A 221 -27.68 19.20 -6.98
N ILE A 222 -28.36 18.35 -6.20
CA ILE A 222 -27.77 17.15 -5.62
C ILE A 222 -28.11 15.96 -6.50
N LYS A 223 -27.10 15.29 -7.02
CA LYS A 223 -27.26 14.08 -7.83
C LYS A 223 -27.30 12.86 -6.89
N LEU A 224 -28.29 12.02 -7.06
CA LEU A 224 -28.41 10.73 -6.38
C LEU A 224 -28.08 9.61 -7.35
N ILE A 225 -27.17 8.75 -6.99
CA ILE A 225 -26.79 7.55 -7.76
C ILE A 225 -27.24 6.32 -6.97
N VAL A 226 -27.95 5.44 -7.68
CA VAL A 226 -28.40 4.14 -7.15
C VAL A 226 -27.96 3.06 -8.14
N LYS A 227 -27.12 2.14 -7.68
CA LYS A 227 -26.64 0.97 -8.44
C LYS A 227 -26.69 -0.27 -7.54
N GLY A 228 -27.70 -1.11 -7.73
CA GLY A 228 -27.96 -2.18 -6.79
C GLY A 228 -28.17 -1.63 -5.38
N SER A 229 -27.35 -2.05 -4.44
CA SER A 229 -27.34 -1.51 -3.07
C SER A 229 -26.21 -0.50 -2.81
N PHE A 230 -25.49 -0.07 -3.84
CA PHE A 230 -24.54 1.04 -3.78
C PHE A 230 -25.27 2.35 -4.05
N LEU A 231 -25.32 3.23 -3.06
CA LEU A 231 -25.94 4.54 -3.15
C LEU A 231 -24.92 5.66 -2.84
N ALA A 232 -25.01 6.75 -3.58
CA ALA A 232 -24.15 7.91 -3.38
C ALA A 232 -24.88 9.22 -3.73
N ILE A 233 -24.46 10.31 -3.10
CA ILE A 233 -24.90 11.67 -3.46
C ILE A 233 -23.71 12.53 -3.85
N LEU A 234 -23.95 13.40 -4.83
CA LEU A 234 -22.93 14.30 -5.37
C LEU A 234 -23.51 15.69 -5.62
N SER A 235 -22.70 16.73 -5.38
CA SER A 235 -23.01 18.11 -5.75
C SER A 235 -21.72 18.89 -6.00
N PRO A 236 -21.75 20.00 -6.76
CA PRO A 236 -20.65 20.97 -6.79
C PRO A 236 -20.40 21.63 -5.42
N ASP A 237 -21.43 21.69 -4.58
CA ASP A 237 -21.35 22.24 -3.21
C ASP A 237 -21.19 21.11 -2.18
N GLU A 238 -19.98 21.01 -1.59
CA GLU A 238 -19.67 19.99 -0.57
C GLU A 238 -20.56 20.13 0.67
N PHE A 239 -20.95 21.35 1.04
CA PHE A 239 -21.80 21.59 2.21
C PHE A 239 -23.19 20.95 2.04
N LEU A 240 -23.78 21.07 0.85
CA LEU A 240 -25.07 20.45 0.55
C LEU A 240 -24.97 18.91 0.65
N VAL A 241 -23.91 18.32 0.11
CA VAL A 241 -23.70 16.85 0.20
C VAL A 241 -23.61 16.41 1.66
N VAL A 242 -22.83 17.09 2.48
CA VAL A 242 -22.69 16.75 3.91
C VAL A 242 -24.00 16.94 4.67
N LYS A 243 -24.71 18.05 4.44
CA LYS A 243 -25.97 18.37 5.11
C LYS A 243 -27.07 17.36 4.78
N TYR A 244 -27.21 17.00 3.50
CA TYR A 244 -28.30 16.14 3.05
C TYR A 244 -28.01 14.63 3.21
N LEU A 245 -26.76 14.24 3.42
CA LEU A 245 -26.39 12.85 3.64
C LEU A 245 -27.22 12.20 4.76
N GLU A 246 -27.31 12.82 5.93
CA GLU A 246 -28.04 12.29 7.07
C GLU A 246 -29.57 12.31 6.86
N ILE A 247 -30.07 13.33 6.15
CA ILE A 247 -31.48 13.41 5.82
C ILE A 247 -31.88 12.26 4.88
N ILE A 248 -31.05 11.99 3.86
CA ILE A 248 -31.34 10.93 2.89
C ILE A 248 -31.24 9.55 3.55
N LYS A 249 -30.26 9.31 4.39
CA LYS A 249 -30.12 8.05 5.12
C LYS A 249 -31.39 7.65 5.87
N GLN A 250 -32.11 8.62 6.43
CA GLN A 250 -33.36 8.36 7.16
C GLN A 250 -34.54 8.04 6.25
N ASN A 251 -34.41 8.25 4.94
CA ASN A 251 -35.45 8.02 3.95
C ASN A 251 -35.17 6.80 3.06
N ILE A 252 -34.21 5.95 3.43
CA ILE A 252 -33.90 4.74 2.70
C ILE A 252 -34.33 3.52 3.48
N VAL A 253 -35.04 2.64 2.79
CA VAL A 253 -35.45 1.34 3.32
C VAL A 253 -34.45 0.28 2.89
N TRP A 254 -33.95 -0.46 3.87
CA TRP A 254 -33.03 -1.57 3.68
C TRP A 254 -33.65 -2.87 4.16
N GLU A 255 -33.40 -3.96 3.44
CA GLU A 255 -33.70 -5.32 3.84
C GLU A 255 -32.42 -5.94 4.42
N GLU A 256 -32.41 -6.24 5.71
CA GLU A 256 -31.30 -6.94 6.33
C GLU A 256 -31.38 -8.45 6.07
N LEU A 257 -30.50 -8.95 5.20
CA LEU A 257 -30.47 -10.36 4.81
C LEU A 257 -29.80 -11.24 5.86
N ARG A 258 -29.06 -10.64 6.78
CA ARG A 258 -28.34 -11.34 7.84
C ARG A 258 -28.13 -10.45 9.05
N ASP A 259 -28.45 -10.98 10.22
CA ASP A 259 -28.08 -10.37 11.50
C ASP A 259 -26.58 -10.58 11.77
N LEU A 260 -25.86 -9.48 11.98
CA LEU A 260 -24.46 -9.45 12.38
C LEU A 260 -24.27 -9.10 13.86
N SER A 261 -25.30 -9.26 14.70
CA SER A 261 -25.16 -9.06 16.14
C SER A 261 -24.30 -10.16 16.76
N TYR A 262 -23.07 -9.82 17.11
CA TYR A 262 -22.12 -10.73 17.73
C TYR A 262 -21.88 -10.32 19.18
N ASN A 263 -22.45 -11.06 20.10
CA ASN A 263 -22.27 -10.81 21.54
C ASN A 263 -20.87 -11.21 22.04
N ASN A 264 -20.20 -12.15 21.36
CA ASN A 264 -18.90 -12.65 21.78
C ASN A 264 -18.07 -13.22 20.62
N ILE A 265 -17.19 -12.38 20.05
CA ILE A 265 -16.32 -12.78 18.95
C ILE A 265 -15.41 -13.97 19.29
N TYR A 266 -14.99 -14.11 20.56
CA TYR A 266 -14.09 -15.19 20.97
C TYR A 266 -14.82 -16.55 21.01
N LYS A 267 -16.13 -16.55 21.15
CA LYS A 267 -16.96 -17.74 20.97
C LYS A 267 -16.96 -18.15 19.50
N SER A 268 -17.22 -17.22 18.59
CA SER A 268 -17.18 -17.48 17.14
C SER A 268 -15.80 -17.96 16.68
N LEU A 269 -14.71 -17.40 17.20
CA LEU A 269 -13.34 -17.86 16.90
C LEU A 269 -13.09 -19.31 17.31
N LYS A 270 -13.77 -19.81 18.34
CA LYS A 270 -13.64 -21.21 18.80
C LYS A 270 -14.58 -22.18 18.08
N GLU A 271 -15.77 -21.74 17.70
CA GLU A 271 -16.88 -22.60 17.29
C GLU A 271 -17.14 -22.61 15.78
N ASN A 272 -16.82 -21.51 15.06
CA ASN A 272 -17.03 -21.47 13.62
C ASN A 272 -16.15 -22.46 12.87
N ASP A 273 -16.58 -22.83 11.66
CA ASP A 273 -15.77 -23.60 10.71
C ASP A 273 -14.42 -22.96 10.46
N ARG A 274 -13.40 -23.79 10.27
CA ARG A 274 -12.02 -23.33 10.12
C ARG A 274 -11.14 -24.31 9.37
N ASP A 275 -10.10 -23.81 8.75
CA ASP A 275 -8.97 -24.59 8.26
C ASP A 275 -7.91 -24.66 9.37
N THR A 276 -7.52 -25.88 9.75
CA THR A 276 -6.47 -26.10 10.74
C THR A 276 -5.20 -26.60 10.08
N LEU A 277 -4.09 -25.87 10.28
CA LEU A 277 -2.80 -26.15 9.68
C LEU A 277 -1.70 -26.26 10.75
N LEU A 278 -0.76 -27.17 10.53
CA LEU A 278 0.47 -27.28 11.31
C LEU A 278 1.49 -26.26 10.81
N VAL A 279 2.06 -25.45 11.70
CA VAL A 279 3.16 -24.54 11.41
C VAL A 279 4.47 -25.20 11.84
N LYS A 280 5.44 -25.31 10.94
CA LYS A 280 6.76 -25.90 11.23
C LYS A 280 7.80 -24.82 11.53
N SER A 281 8.91 -25.21 12.09
CA SER A 281 10.08 -24.35 12.24
C SER A 281 10.44 -23.69 10.92
N GLY A 282 10.74 -22.39 10.95
CA GLY A 282 10.84 -21.56 9.76
C GLY A 282 9.50 -20.93 9.33
N GLY A 283 8.43 -21.14 10.12
CA GLY A 283 7.17 -20.39 10.05
C GLY A 283 6.24 -20.73 8.89
N GLN A 284 6.49 -21.82 8.15
CA GLN A 284 5.61 -22.25 7.05
C GLN A 284 4.47 -23.14 7.55
N ALA A 285 3.25 -22.93 7.03
CA ALA A 285 2.05 -23.69 7.41
C ALA A 285 1.72 -24.79 6.40
N PHE A 286 1.27 -25.97 6.89
CA PHE A 286 1.00 -27.17 6.10
C PHE A 286 -0.34 -27.80 6.50
N TYR A 287 -1.04 -28.37 5.52
CA TYR A 287 -2.19 -29.24 5.74
C TYR A 287 -1.69 -30.65 6.11
N GLU A 288 -1.33 -30.83 7.36
CA GLU A 288 -0.83 -32.10 7.90
C GLU A 288 -1.59 -32.48 9.17
N ALA A 289 -1.43 -33.73 9.61
CA ALA A 289 -2.01 -34.19 10.87
C ALA A 289 -1.53 -33.35 12.05
N ILE A 290 -2.47 -32.90 12.87
CA ILE A 290 -2.19 -32.05 14.02
C ILE A 290 -1.71 -32.90 15.19
N PRO A 291 -0.50 -32.71 15.71
CA PRO A 291 -0.02 -33.44 16.87
C PRO A 291 -0.90 -33.14 18.10
N ILE A 292 -1.16 -34.14 18.93
CA ILE A 292 -1.82 -33.93 20.23
C ILE A 292 -0.88 -33.16 21.17
N ILE A 293 -1.46 -32.43 22.11
CA ILE A 293 -0.68 -31.80 23.18
C ILE A 293 -0.08 -32.90 24.04
N LYS A 294 1.24 -32.84 24.27
CA LYS A 294 1.95 -33.82 25.11
C LYS A 294 1.58 -33.61 26.59
N ASP A 295 1.30 -34.73 27.26
CA ASP A 295 1.10 -34.79 28.70
C ASP A 295 2.46 -35.09 29.39
N PHE A 296 2.96 -34.14 30.16
CA PHE A 296 4.21 -34.28 30.91
C PHE A 296 3.88 -34.70 32.33
N LYS A 297 3.93 -36.01 32.57
CA LYS A 297 3.64 -36.62 33.93
C LYS A 297 4.78 -36.53 34.91
N ASP A 298 5.95 -36.04 34.48
CA ASP A 298 7.13 -35.91 35.34
C ASP A 298 6.87 -34.80 36.37
N LYS A 299 6.99 -35.17 37.65
CA LYS A 299 6.83 -34.25 38.78
C LYS A 299 7.90 -33.14 38.84
N SER A 300 9.01 -33.29 38.10
CA SER A 300 10.04 -32.27 37.99
C SER A 300 9.69 -31.15 36.98
N CYS A 301 8.58 -31.32 36.21
CA CYS A 301 8.15 -30.35 35.26
C CYS A 301 6.90 -29.59 35.70
N THR A 302 6.86 -28.30 35.37
CA THR A 302 5.68 -27.43 35.57
C THR A 302 5.04 -27.11 34.24
N THR A 303 3.75 -27.42 34.12
CA THR A 303 2.97 -27.05 32.93
C THR A 303 2.11 -25.82 33.21
N LEU A 304 2.24 -24.80 32.37
CA LEU A 304 1.44 -23.57 32.40
C LEU A 304 0.62 -23.45 31.12
N THR A 305 -0.66 -23.16 31.27
CA THR A 305 -1.56 -22.93 30.11
C THR A 305 -2.28 -21.60 30.31
N SER A 306 -2.38 -20.81 29.24
CA SER A 306 -3.06 -19.51 29.23
C SER A 306 -3.74 -19.23 27.91
N GLU A 307 -4.82 -18.46 27.95
CA GLU A 307 -5.48 -17.89 26.77
C GLU A 307 -5.27 -16.37 26.71
N TYR A 308 -4.92 -15.89 25.53
CA TYR A 308 -4.77 -14.45 25.26
C TYR A 308 -5.75 -14.05 24.18
N LYS A 309 -6.42 -12.92 24.36
CA LYS A 309 -7.48 -12.41 23.50
C LYS A 309 -7.12 -11.03 22.97
N LYS A 310 -7.29 -10.83 21.67
CA LYS A 310 -7.17 -9.55 21.00
C LYS A 310 -8.46 -9.29 20.23
N GLY A 311 -9.10 -8.14 20.46
CA GLY A 311 -10.27 -7.71 19.69
C GLY A 311 -9.89 -7.24 18.29
N TYR A 312 -10.89 -6.91 17.49
CA TYR A 312 -10.67 -6.16 16.25
C TYR A 312 -10.06 -4.79 16.55
N LEU A 313 -9.16 -4.36 15.70
CA LEU A 313 -8.53 -3.06 15.80
C LEU A 313 -8.68 -2.33 14.46
N MET A 314 -9.20 -1.11 14.51
CA MET A 314 -9.26 -0.25 13.33
C MET A 314 -7.90 0.39 13.03
N HIS A 315 -7.70 0.80 11.78
CA HIS A 315 -6.53 1.59 11.41
C HIS A 315 -6.62 3.01 11.98
N GLY A 316 -7.83 3.57 11.99
CA GLY A 316 -8.11 4.87 12.58
C GLY A 316 -7.26 6.01 12.01
N PRO A 317 -7.14 6.16 10.68
CA PRO A 317 -6.36 7.25 10.11
C PRO A 317 -6.94 8.60 10.56
N ILE A 318 -6.06 9.60 10.72
CA ILE A 318 -6.45 10.94 11.18
C ILE A 318 -7.51 11.56 10.26
N GLY A 319 -7.30 11.51 8.94
CA GLY A 319 -8.32 11.80 7.94
C GLY A 319 -8.98 10.53 7.43
N PRO A 320 -10.31 10.47 7.28
CA PRO A 320 -10.97 9.34 6.64
C PRO A 320 -10.46 9.11 5.21
N SER A 321 -10.64 7.91 4.67
CA SER A 321 -10.23 7.57 3.31
C SER A 321 -10.91 8.47 2.28
N ALA A 322 -10.17 8.88 1.27
CA ALA A 322 -10.66 9.73 0.19
C ALA A 322 -9.95 9.41 -1.13
N ALA A 323 -10.61 9.69 -2.25
CA ALA A 323 -10.03 9.57 -3.58
C ALA A 323 -10.70 10.55 -4.54
N CYS A 324 -9.95 10.95 -5.57
CA CYS A 324 -10.50 11.74 -6.66
C CYS A 324 -10.38 10.94 -7.98
N SER A 325 -11.39 10.99 -8.81
CA SER A 325 -11.37 10.30 -10.11
C SER A 325 -11.97 11.16 -11.21
N ILE A 326 -11.48 10.99 -12.43
CA ILE A 326 -12.09 11.48 -13.65
C ILE A 326 -12.12 10.34 -14.68
N PHE A 327 -13.23 10.22 -15.38
CA PHE A 327 -13.38 9.39 -16.58
C PHE A 327 -13.54 10.29 -17.79
N SER A 328 -12.61 10.20 -18.73
CA SER A 328 -12.61 11.03 -19.93
C SER A 328 -11.98 10.26 -21.11
N ASN A 329 -12.54 10.37 -22.30
CA ASN A 329 -12.02 9.70 -23.51
C ASN A 329 -11.78 8.19 -23.31
N ASN A 330 -12.70 7.51 -22.64
CA ASN A 330 -12.60 6.08 -22.26
C ASN A 330 -11.40 5.73 -21.39
N LYS A 331 -10.86 6.69 -20.64
CA LYS A 331 -9.76 6.50 -19.70
C LYS A 331 -10.13 6.98 -18.30
N PHE A 332 -9.69 6.22 -17.31
CA PHE A 332 -9.78 6.60 -15.91
C PHE A 332 -8.45 7.20 -15.44
N THR A 333 -8.52 8.34 -14.75
CA THR A 333 -7.43 8.81 -13.90
C THR A 333 -7.92 8.88 -12.46
N ILE A 334 -7.34 8.06 -11.59
CA ILE A 334 -7.76 7.92 -10.19
C ILE A 334 -6.59 8.34 -9.30
N TYR A 335 -6.81 9.32 -8.44
CA TYR A 335 -5.88 9.79 -7.41
C TYR A 335 -6.21 9.08 -6.10
N SER A 336 -5.25 8.35 -5.56
CA SER A 336 -5.46 7.51 -4.38
C SER A 336 -4.24 7.48 -3.46
N HIS A 337 -4.48 7.28 -2.17
CA HIS A 337 -3.44 7.02 -1.17
C HIS A 337 -3.26 5.53 -0.86
N SER A 338 -3.72 4.64 -1.73
CA SER A 338 -3.52 3.19 -1.59
C SER A 338 -2.04 2.81 -1.64
N GLN A 339 -1.65 1.84 -0.80
CA GLN A 339 -0.33 1.22 -0.84
C GLN A 339 -0.09 0.33 -2.08
N ALA A 340 -1.16 -0.03 -2.83
CA ALA A 340 -1.13 -1.05 -3.86
C ALA A 340 -1.71 -0.55 -5.20
N LEU A 341 -1.20 0.59 -5.70
CA LEU A 341 -1.76 1.25 -6.89
C LEU A 341 -1.76 0.36 -8.13
N TYR A 342 -0.78 -0.50 -8.33
CA TYR A 342 -0.75 -1.40 -9.49
C TYR A 342 -1.79 -2.52 -9.40
N ASP A 343 -1.99 -3.11 -8.20
CA ASP A 343 -3.05 -4.10 -8.00
C ASP A 343 -4.43 -3.45 -8.20
N LEU A 344 -4.60 -2.24 -7.67
CA LEU A 344 -5.82 -1.45 -7.81
C LEU A 344 -6.10 -1.08 -9.28
N LYS A 345 -5.06 -0.74 -10.06
CA LYS A 345 -5.15 -0.51 -11.51
C LYS A 345 -5.76 -1.72 -12.21
N LEU A 346 -5.23 -2.93 -11.94
CA LEU A 346 -5.71 -4.17 -12.55
C LEU A 346 -7.14 -4.49 -12.12
N SER A 347 -7.46 -4.29 -10.83
CA SER A 347 -8.82 -4.52 -10.32
C SER A 347 -9.85 -3.56 -10.94
N CYS A 348 -9.51 -2.29 -11.09
CA CYS A 348 -10.36 -1.31 -11.75
C CYS A 348 -10.52 -1.61 -13.25
N SER A 349 -9.43 -1.98 -13.93
CA SER A 349 -9.45 -2.39 -15.34
C SER A 349 -10.40 -3.56 -15.56
N GLU A 350 -10.29 -4.62 -14.77
CA GLU A 350 -11.15 -5.80 -14.82
C GLU A 350 -12.62 -5.43 -14.60
N TYR A 351 -12.92 -4.69 -13.54
CA TYR A 351 -14.29 -4.33 -13.22
C TYR A 351 -14.93 -3.42 -14.27
N PHE A 352 -14.21 -2.38 -14.72
CA PHE A 352 -14.75 -1.41 -15.68
C PHE A 352 -14.78 -1.92 -17.12
N GLY A 353 -14.16 -3.08 -17.39
CA GLY A 353 -14.09 -3.69 -18.72
C GLY A 353 -13.28 -2.85 -19.70
N VAL A 354 -12.17 -2.26 -19.24
CA VAL A 354 -11.26 -1.46 -20.05
C VAL A 354 -9.85 -2.02 -19.97
N ASP A 355 -9.02 -1.78 -20.99
CA ASP A 355 -7.61 -2.20 -20.93
C ASP A 355 -6.86 -1.51 -19.77
N PRO A 356 -5.90 -2.18 -19.14
CA PRO A 356 -5.08 -1.57 -18.07
C PRO A 356 -4.41 -0.25 -18.50
N GLU A 357 -4.09 -0.07 -19.76
CA GLU A 357 -3.54 1.19 -20.30
C GLU A 357 -4.52 2.35 -20.25
N ASN A 358 -5.81 2.06 -20.12
CA ASN A 358 -6.88 3.04 -19.95
C ASN A 358 -7.22 3.33 -18.49
N VAL A 359 -6.44 2.82 -17.54
CA VAL A 359 -6.57 3.11 -16.10
C VAL A 359 -5.26 3.63 -15.57
N THR A 360 -5.21 4.90 -15.21
CA THR A 360 -4.05 5.55 -14.60
C THR A 360 -4.32 5.76 -13.10
N LEU A 361 -3.51 5.17 -12.24
CA LEU A 361 -3.50 5.47 -10.81
C LEU A 361 -2.36 6.44 -10.50
N LYS A 362 -2.69 7.53 -9.80
CA LYS A 362 -1.73 8.53 -9.34
C LYS A 362 -1.73 8.60 -7.82
N PHE A 363 -0.55 8.46 -7.23
CA PHE A 363 -0.42 8.61 -5.79
C PHE A 363 -0.64 10.05 -5.37
N ILE A 364 -1.48 10.21 -4.35
CA ILE A 364 -1.61 11.43 -3.57
C ILE A 364 -1.62 11.08 -2.09
N PRO A 365 -0.93 11.82 -1.22
CA PRO A 365 -0.91 11.52 0.21
C PRO A 365 -2.28 11.52 0.85
N GLY A 366 -2.54 10.56 1.72
CA GLY A 366 -3.67 10.54 2.66
C GLY A 366 -3.21 10.89 4.07
N SER A 367 -4.16 11.17 4.96
CA SER A 367 -3.89 11.58 6.34
C SER A 367 -3.67 10.40 7.29
N GLY A 368 -2.88 9.43 6.89
CA GLY A 368 -2.56 8.21 7.62
C GLY A 368 -2.93 6.96 6.83
N CYS A 369 -2.25 5.85 7.14
CA CYS A 369 -2.47 4.58 6.46
C CYS A 369 -2.51 3.43 7.49
N TYR A 370 -1.41 3.17 8.17
CA TYR A 370 -1.21 2.18 9.25
C TYR A 370 -1.44 0.72 8.84
N GLY A 371 -1.57 0.47 7.56
CA GLY A 371 -1.86 -0.82 6.94
C GLY A 371 -2.88 -0.68 5.82
N HIS A 372 -3.63 -1.72 5.52
CA HIS A 372 -4.67 -1.71 4.50
C HIS A 372 -5.98 -1.13 5.07
N ASN A 373 -6.14 0.19 5.02
CA ASN A 373 -7.37 0.90 5.36
C ASN A 373 -8.34 0.99 4.16
N GLY A 374 -9.33 1.89 4.19
CA GLY A 374 -10.34 2.08 3.14
C GLY A 374 -9.83 2.66 1.81
N ALA A 375 -8.53 2.89 1.64
CA ALA A 375 -7.98 3.59 0.47
C ALA A 375 -8.25 2.90 -0.87
N ASP A 376 -8.27 1.57 -0.92
CA ASP A 376 -8.58 0.82 -2.13
C ASP A 376 -10.07 0.93 -2.48
N ASP A 377 -10.93 0.80 -1.47
CA ASP A 377 -12.39 0.88 -1.64
C ASP A 377 -12.83 2.26 -2.11
N VAL A 378 -12.37 3.32 -1.45
CA VAL A 378 -12.77 4.69 -1.82
C VAL A 378 -12.28 5.08 -3.21
N ALA A 379 -11.13 4.55 -3.65
CA ALA A 379 -10.61 4.79 -4.99
C ALA A 379 -11.46 4.10 -6.06
N PHE A 380 -11.86 2.85 -5.81
CA PHE A 380 -12.79 2.12 -6.68
C PHE A 380 -14.17 2.83 -6.74
N GLU A 381 -14.71 3.26 -5.62
CA GLU A 381 -15.96 4.01 -5.53
C GLU A 381 -15.91 5.34 -6.29
N ALA A 382 -14.80 6.08 -6.16
CA ALA A 382 -14.60 7.30 -6.94
C ALA A 382 -14.58 7.02 -8.45
N GLY A 383 -13.97 5.90 -8.87
CA GLY A 383 -14.02 5.40 -10.25
C GLY A 383 -15.44 5.09 -10.70
N LEU A 384 -16.24 4.38 -9.89
CA LEU A 384 -17.65 4.10 -10.16
C LEU A 384 -18.44 5.39 -10.42
N LEU A 385 -18.24 6.39 -9.56
CA LEU A 385 -18.97 7.66 -9.65
C LEU A 385 -18.50 8.51 -10.84
N SER A 386 -17.19 8.58 -11.11
CA SER A 386 -16.68 9.36 -12.24
C SER A 386 -17.14 8.84 -13.59
N LYS A 387 -17.44 7.54 -13.72
CA LYS A 387 -18.01 6.94 -14.92
C LYS A 387 -19.42 7.47 -15.23
N GLU A 388 -20.19 7.87 -14.22
CA GLU A 388 -21.52 8.47 -14.36
C GLU A 388 -21.47 9.95 -14.78
N PHE A 389 -20.33 10.61 -14.57
CA PHE A 389 -20.12 12.03 -14.89
C PHE A 389 -18.84 12.20 -15.73
N PRO A 390 -18.86 11.78 -17.01
CA PRO A 390 -17.70 11.95 -17.89
C PRO A 390 -17.20 13.39 -17.92
N ASP A 391 -15.89 13.54 -18.09
CA ASP A 391 -15.17 14.83 -18.14
C ASP A 391 -15.27 15.68 -16.86
N THR A 392 -15.75 15.10 -15.75
CA THR A 392 -15.92 15.78 -14.48
C THR A 392 -15.11 15.06 -13.39
N HIS A 393 -14.29 15.81 -12.65
CA HIS A 393 -13.62 15.26 -11.48
C HIS A 393 -14.62 15.00 -10.35
N VAL A 394 -14.56 13.84 -9.74
CA VAL A 394 -15.35 13.46 -8.58
C VAL A 394 -14.43 13.25 -7.40
N LEU A 395 -14.52 14.09 -6.37
CA LEU A 395 -13.81 13.94 -5.10
C LEU A 395 -14.74 13.26 -4.10
N LEU A 396 -14.48 11.98 -3.85
CA LEU A 396 -15.18 11.20 -2.83
C LEU A 396 -14.39 11.22 -1.54
N LYS A 397 -15.05 11.62 -0.46
CA LYS A 397 -14.52 11.54 0.91
C LYS A 397 -15.44 10.67 1.75
N TRP A 398 -14.91 9.67 2.41
CA TRP A 398 -15.64 8.94 3.44
C TRP A 398 -15.90 9.83 4.66
N THR A 399 -16.95 9.55 5.37
CA THR A 399 -17.19 10.14 6.70
C THR A 399 -16.33 9.41 7.74
N ARG A 400 -16.22 9.96 8.95
CA ARG A 400 -15.58 9.26 10.06
C ARG A 400 -16.34 7.97 10.42
N GLN A 401 -17.67 7.98 10.29
CA GLN A 401 -18.50 6.80 10.49
C GLN A 401 -18.22 5.73 9.43
N ASP A 402 -18.09 6.12 8.16
CA ASP A 402 -17.73 5.18 7.10
C ASP A 402 -16.38 4.53 7.37
N GLU A 403 -15.36 5.31 7.75
CA GLU A 403 -14.04 4.77 8.09
C GLU A 403 -14.14 3.77 9.25
N HIS A 404 -14.88 4.11 10.31
CA HIS A 404 -15.03 3.24 11.49
C HIS A 404 -15.86 1.97 11.24
N CYS A 405 -16.75 1.97 10.27
CA CYS A 405 -17.64 0.82 10.04
C CYS A 405 -17.22 -0.02 8.83
N TRP A 406 -16.51 0.57 7.87
CA TRP A 406 -16.34 -0.01 6.55
C TRP A 406 -14.88 -0.22 6.12
N GLU A 407 -13.89 0.36 6.82
CA GLU A 407 -12.51 -0.02 6.58
C GLU A 407 -12.29 -1.51 6.92
N PRO A 408 -11.33 -2.20 6.28
CA PRO A 408 -10.94 -3.54 6.75
C PRO A 408 -10.20 -3.43 8.08
N TYR A 409 -10.61 -4.21 9.08
CA TYR A 409 -10.05 -4.17 10.42
C TYR A 409 -8.81 -5.05 10.57
N GLY A 410 -7.95 -4.75 11.54
CA GLY A 410 -7.00 -5.71 12.07
C GLY A 410 -7.74 -6.86 12.75
N SER A 411 -7.39 -8.10 12.40
CA SER A 411 -8.13 -9.30 12.79
C SER A 411 -8.20 -9.48 14.31
N ALA A 412 -9.36 -9.87 14.82
CA ALA A 412 -9.48 -10.41 16.16
C ALA A 412 -8.74 -11.75 16.26
N SER A 413 -8.17 -12.05 17.39
CA SER A 413 -7.48 -13.32 17.61
C SER A 413 -7.65 -13.86 19.02
N LEU A 414 -7.56 -15.17 19.12
CA LEU A 414 -7.45 -15.91 20.37
C LEU A 414 -6.23 -16.82 20.25
N ASN A 415 -5.35 -16.76 21.23
CA ASN A 415 -4.18 -17.61 21.29
C ASN A 415 -4.23 -18.47 22.54
N LYS A 416 -4.04 -19.79 22.38
CA LYS A 416 -3.87 -20.74 23.47
C LYS A 416 -2.40 -21.11 23.55
N LEU A 417 -1.79 -20.85 24.67
CA LEU A 417 -0.38 -21.13 24.93
C LEU A 417 -0.26 -22.21 26.00
N THR A 418 0.62 -23.17 25.79
CA THR A 418 1.03 -24.15 26.80
C THR A 418 2.55 -24.24 26.82
N GLY A 419 3.16 -23.90 27.92
CA GLY A 419 4.59 -24.03 28.14
C GLY A 419 4.88 -25.07 29.23
N VAL A 420 5.91 -25.87 29.05
CA VAL A 420 6.40 -26.82 30.05
C VAL A 420 7.83 -26.44 30.43
N ILE A 421 8.06 -26.22 31.71
CA ILE A 421 9.32 -25.80 32.28
C ILE A 421 9.85 -26.92 33.15
N ASN A 422 11.13 -27.30 32.97
CA ASN A 422 11.77 -28.28 33.79
C ASN A 422 12.31 -27.69 35.12
N ASP A 423 12.85 -28.51 36.00
CA ASP A 423 13.43 -28.13 37.28
C ASP A 423 14.61 -27.15 37.21
N LYS A 424 15.23 -27.04 36.00
CA LYS A 424 16.32 -26.07 35.72
C LYS A 424 15.81 -24.72 35.18
N GLY A 425 14.48 -24.54 35.13
CA GLY A 425 13.86 -23.33 34.59
C GLY A 425 13.90 -23.21 33.05
N LYS A 426 14.30 -24.27 32.33
CA LYS A 426 14.31 -24.29 30.86
C LYS A 426 12.95 -24.71 30.34
N ILE A 427 12.43 -23.97 29.33
CA ILE A 427 11.24 -24.36 28.58
C ILE A 427 11.64 -25.52 27.66
N ILE A 428 10.99 -26.67 27.83
CA ILE A 428 11.27 -27.91 27.10
C ILE A 428 10.18 -28.26 26.08
N TYR A 429 9.00 -27.64 26.21
CA TYR A 429 7.89 -27.80 25.28
C TYR A 429 7.11 -26.48 25.18
N TRP A 430 6.75 -26.11 23.97
CA TRP A 430 5.96 -24.92 23.68
C TRP A 430 4.86 -25.22 22.68
N SER A 431 3.61 -25.05 23.09
CA SER A 431 2.47 -25.13 22.18
C SER A 431 1.82 -23.75 22.06
N ASN A 432 1.68 -23.28 20.82
CA ASN A 432 0.94 -22.04 20.51
C ASN A 432 -0.11 -22.34 19.45
N GLU A 433 -1.37 -22.07 19.76
CA GLU A 433 -2.50 -22.32 18.89
C GLU A 433 -3.28 -21.01 18.70
N VAL A 434 -3.25 -20.46 17.48
CA VAL A 434 -3.95 -19.21 17.13
C VAL A 434 -5.24 -19.49 16.40
N PHE A 435 -6.28 -18.74 16.75
CA PHE A 435 -7.57 -18.69 16.06
C PHE A 435 -7.81 -17.27 15.60
N SER A 436 -7.99 -17.06 14.29
CA SER A 436 -8.20 -15.73 13.71
C SER A 436 -8.71 -15.84 12.27
N ASP A 437 -9.15 -14.72 11.71
CA ASP A 437 -9.45 -14.55 10.29
C ASP A 437 -8.18 -14.18 9.51
N THR A 438 -8.26 -14.29 8.18
CA THR A 438 -7.22 -13.76 7.30
C THR A 438 -7.09 -12.24 7.45
N TYR A 439 -5.87 -11.74 7.31
CA TYR A 439 -5.63 -10.29 7.22
C TYR A 439 -5.23 -9.85 5.79
N MET A 440 -5.47 -10.69 4.81
CA MET A 440 -5.09 -10.42 3.42
C MET A 440 -6.31 -10.40 2.50
N THR A 441 -7.10 -9.34 2.62
CA THR A 441 -8.32 -9.13 1.82
C THR A 441 -8.19 -7.93 0.87
N ARG A 442 -6.97 -7.64 0.42
CA ARG A 442 -6.76 -6.59 -0.56
C ARG A 442 -7.33 -7.02 -1.92
N PRO A 443 -8.04 -6.13 -2.63
CA PRO A 443 -8.57 -6.45 -3.94
C PRO A 443 -7.48 -6.85 -4.93
N SER A 444 -7.83 -7.73 -5.86
CA SER A 444 -7.03 -8.09 -7.03
C SER A 444 -7.97 -8.27 -8.22
N ASN A 445 -7.44 -8.39 -9.43
CA ASN A 445 -8.25 -8.65 -10.63
C ASN A 445 -8.99 -10.00 -10.61
N THR A 446 -8.62 -10.91 -9.71
CA THR A 446 -9.29 -12.21 -9.50
C THR A 446 -10.10 -12.27 -8.21
N GLU A 447 -10.07 -11.23 -7.38
CA GLU A 447 -10.72 -11.15 -6.07
C GLU A 447 -11.44 -9.80 -5.92
N LEU A 448 -12.31 -9.46 -6.87
CA LEU A 448 -13.06 -8.19 -6.89
C LEU A 448 -14.07 -8.09 -5.73
N ASP A 449 -14.53 -9.23 -5.23
CA ASP A 449 -15.41 -9.33 -4.06
C ASP A 449 -14.76 -8.84 -2.75
N ASN A 450 -13.47 -8.59 -2.75
CA ASN A 450 -12.78 -7.88 -1.68
C ASN A 450 -13.08 -6.37 -1.66
N PHE A 451 -13.65 -5.78 -2.72
CA PHE A 451 -14.26 -4.46 -2.65
C PHE A 451 -15.67 -4.54 -2.03
N ILE A 452 -15.95 -3.69 -1.04
CA ILE A 452 -17.30 -3.59 -0.47
C ILE A 452 -18.31 -3.22 -1.53
N SER A 453 -18.03 -2.18 -2.29
CA SER A 453 -18.97 -1.62 -3.24
C SER A 453 -19.17 -2.51 -4.47
N TYR A 454 -18.24 -3.42 -4.80
CA TYR A 454 -18.48 -4.47 -5.79
C TYR A 454 -19.66 -5.36 -5.37
N ASN A 455 -19.68 -5.77 -4.10
CA ASN A 455 -20.76 -6.62 -3.58
C ASN A 455 -22.10 -5.85 -3.53
N LEU A 456 -22.08 -4.58 -3.16
CA LEU A 456 -23.28 -3.74 -3.12
C LEU A 456 -23.85 -3.48 -4.53
N VAL A 457 -23.02 -3.12 -5.49
CA VAL A 457 -23.45 -2.88 -6.88
C VAL A 457 -24.09 -4.14 -7.51
N ASN A 458 -23.52 -5.30 -7.25
CA ASN A 458 -23.99 -6.57 -7.81
C ASN A 458 -25.04 -7.28 -6.95
N ASN A 459 -25.42 -6.73 -5.79
CA ASN A 459 -26.25 -7.38 -4.77
C ASN A 459 -25.72 -8.79 -4.42
N HIS A 460 -24.40 -8.91 -4.29
CA HIS A 460 -23.70 -10.16 -4.04
C HIS A 460 -23.44 -10.34 -2.54
N PHE A 461 -24.42 -10.88 -1.82
CA PHE A 461 -24.39 -11.01 -0.36
C PHE A 461 -24.02 -12.43 0.10
N VAL A 462 -22.82 -12.85 -0.21
CA VAL A 462 -22.33 -14.18 0.18
C VAL A 462 -21.53 -14.15 1.48
N LYS A 463 -21.53 -15.26 2.20
CA LYS A 463 -20.68 -15.46 3.36
C LYS A 463 -19.21 -15.40 2.95
N ARG A 464 -18.43 -14.61 3.66
CA ARG A 464 -16.99 -14.47 3.40
C ARG A 464 -16.26 -15.73 3.87
N LYS A 465 -15.42 -16.24 3.00
CA LYS A 465 -14.51 -17.34 3.29
C LYS A 465 -13.07 -16.80 3.38
N SER A 466 -12.43 -17.05 4.51
CA SER A 466 -11.04 -16.65 4.70
C SER A 466 -10.10 -17.41 3.77
N THR A 467 -9.18 -16.71 3.12
CA THR A 467 -8.21 -17.31 2.21
C THR A 467 -6.96 -17.77 2.97
N PRO A 468 -6.61 -19.07 2.95
CA PRO A 468 -5.43 -19.55 3.64
C PRO A 468 -4.14 -19.05 2.97
N LYS A 469 -3.20 -18.57 3.76
CA LYS A 469 -1.82 -18.28 3.35
C LYS A 469 -0.92 -19.28 4.06
N THR A 470 -0.04 -19.94 3.31
CA THR A 470 0.80 -21.02 3.83
C THR A 470 2.29 -20.68 3.89
N ASN A 471 2.71 -19.63 3.20
CA ASN A 471 4.10 -19.21 3.15
C ASN A 471 4.63 -18.85 4.55
N ALA A 472 5.93 -18.98 4.73
CA ALA A 472 6.60 -18.70 5.99
C ALA A 472 6.30 -17.29 6.51
N HIS A 473 6.00 -17.20 7.80
CA HIS A 473 5.71 -15.95 8.52
C HIS A 473 4.65 -15.07 7.84
N MET A 474 3.59 -15.69 7.29
CA MET A 474 2.54 -14.98 6.58
C MET A 474 1.16 -15.26 7.18
N GLY A 475 0.25 -14.31 7.07
CA GLY A 475 -1.10 -14.45 7.62
C GLY A 475 -1.09 -14.49 9.14
N ILE A 476 -2.09 -15.15 9.71
CA ILE A 476 -2.31 -15.20 11.16
C ILE A 476 -1.24 -16.01 11.92
N HIS A 477 -0.38 -16.75 11.22
CA HIS A 477 0.71 -17.51 11.83
C HIS A 477 2.07 -16.78 11.78
N ARG A 478 2.07 -15.50 11.43
CA ARG A 478 3.29 -14.72 11.22
C ARG A 478 4.26 -14.75 12.42
N ASN A 479 3.72 -14.73 13.63
CA ASN A 479 4.49 -14.67 14.87
C ASN A 479 4.31 -15.94 15.73
N LEU A 480 3.84 -17.06 15.14
CA LEU A 480 3.67 -18.31 15.89
C LEU A 480 4.99 -19.00 16.17
N ASP A 481 5.88 -19.01 15.19
CA ASP A 481 7.22 -19.60 15.35
C ASP A 481 8.07 -18.68 16.23
N PRO A 482 8.45 -19.11 17.44
CA PRO A 482 9.18 -18.25 18.36
C PRO A 482 10.62 -18.03 17.92
N LEU A 483 11.19 -16.86 18.24
CA LEU A 483 12.60 -16.55 18.01
C LEU A 483 13.53 -17.19 19.06
N TYR A 484 12.98 -17.96 19.99
CA TYR A 484 13.70 -18.63 21.07
C TYR A 484 13.72 -20.13 20.86
N ASP A 485 14.78 -20.77 21.31
CA ASP A 485 14.84 -22.24 21.39
C ASP A 485 14.06 -22.72 22.63
N PHE A 486 12.84 -23.19 22.39
CA PHE A 486 11.97 -23.74 23.43
C PHE A 486 11.94 -25.28 23.43
N GLY A 487 12.92 -25.94 22.82
CA GLY A 487 12.94 -27.38 22.66
C GLY A 487 11.88 -27.84 21.66
N GLU A 488 10.96 -28.71 22.07
CA GLU A 488 9.89 -29.16 21.18
C GLU A 488 8.79 -28.14 21.04
N THR A 489 8.35 -27.87 19.82
CA THR A 489 7.27 -26.92 19.53
C THR A 489 6.08 -27.57 18.85
N ARG A 490 4.86 -27.11 19.19
CA ARG A 490 3.61 -27.44 18.54
C ARG A 490 2.91 -26.14 18.18
N LEU A 491 2.92 -25.76 16.91
CA LEU A 491 2.43 -24.48 16.43
C LEU A 491 1.23 -24.71 15.50
N ILE A 492 0.06 -24.22 15.85
CA ILE A 492 -1.18 -24.49 15.13
C ILE A 492 -1.85 -23.21 14.69
N LYS A 493 -2.18 -23.16 13.42
CA LYS A 493 -2.97 -22.10 12.79
C LYS A 493 -4.39 -22.59 12.58
N ASN A 494 -5.36 -21.92 13.21
CA ASN A 494 -6.80 -22.11 12.94
C ASN A 494 -7.30 -20.87 12.19
N LEU A 495 -7.47 -20.99 10.87
CA LEU A 495 -8.05 -19.96 10.03
C LEU A 495 -9.57 -20.09 10.07
N VAL A 496 -10.20 -19.20 10.83
CA VAL A 496 -11.65 -19.24 11.11
C VAL A 496 -12.40 -18.52 9.99
N HIS A 497 -13.53 -19.11 9.57
CA HIS A 497 -14.40 -18.57 8.54
C HIS A 497 -15.59 -17.83 9.12
N ASP A 498 -16.24 -17.04 8.26
CA ASP A 498 -17.54 -16.43 8.52
C ASP A 498 -17.58 -15.55 9.77
N LEU A 499 -16.54 -14.77 9.98
CA LEU A 499 -16.50 -13.75 11.03
C LEU A 499 -17.18 -12.44 10.59
N PRO A 500 -17.67 -11.60 11.54
CA PRO A 500 -18.57 -10.49 11.21
C PRO A 500 -17.94 -9.36 10.42
N LEU A 501 -16.68 -9.06 10.63
CA LEU A 501 -16.02 -7.91 10.00
C LEU A 501 -15.06 -8.34 8.89
N ARG A 502 -14.92 -7.49 7.88
CA ARG A 502 -13.86 -7.61 6.90
C ARG A 502 -12.54 -7.25 7.57
N THR A 503 -11.53 -8.07 7.34
CA THR A 503 -10.23 -7.91 7.99
C THR A 503 -9.11 -7.73 6.97
N SER A 504 -8.08 -6.99 7.33
CA SER A 504 -6.87 -6.83 6.55
C SER A 504 -5.67 -6.51 7.44
N SER A 505 -4.51 -6.29 6.81
CA SER A 505 -3.28 -6.02 7.54
C SER A 505 -3.34 -4.67 8.23
N LEU A 506 -3.52 -4.70 9.54
CA LEU A 506 -3.06 -3.69 10.46
C LEU A 506 -1.62 -4.07 10.84
N ARG A 507 -0.81 -3.12 11.23
CA ARG A 507 0.56 -3.42 11.65
C ARG A 507 0.59 -4.55 12.69
N THR A 508 1.23 -5.66 12.36
CA THR A 508 1.33 -6.84 13.22
C THR A 508 2.66 -6.87 13.94
#